data_6f0ca7b802e27bfa1e6267f13dbde481
#
_entry.id   6f0ca7b802e27bfa1e6267f13dbde481
#
_cell.length_a   1.000
_cell.length_b   1.000
_cell.length_c   1.000
_cell.angle_alpha   90.00
_cell.angle_beta   90.00
_cell.angle_gamma   90.00
#
_symmetry.space_group_name_H-M   'P 1'
#
loop_
_entity.id
_entity.type
_entity.pdbx_description
1 polymer ?
#
loop_
_entity_poly.entity_id
_entity_poly.type
_entity_poly.pdbx_seq_one_letter_code
_entity_poly.pdbx_strand_id
1 'polypeptide(L)'
;MAWDIEGTKRSLLEAGTGEFATHGLAGARVDRIASAAGISKERIYQYFGNKQALFSAVLNKELSTSLTAVAITGHGPSALADYARRRFDYQRANPSLTRLLFWEGLEREPFHADESRREHARNLVGEARAAVPELSEADAQEILITIITLVDGWVALQATDRQIAGLPSDENARAERRREFIVEAVRSVTSTLVGRKPR
;
A
#
# COMPACT_ATOMS: atom_id res chain seq x y z
N MET A 1 20.76 -31.70 -7.20
CA MET A 1 20.50 -30.33 -6.73
C MET A 1 19.01 -30.25 -6.41
N ALA A 2 18.64 -30.06 -5.14
CA ALA A 2 17.25 -29.74 -4.82
C ALA A 2 16.93 -28.37 -5.42
N TRP A 3 15.90 -28.31 -6.23
CA TRP A 3 15.46 -27.09 -6.89
C TRP A 3 14.91 -26.13 -5.83
N ASP A 4 15.49 -24.93 -5.68
CA ASP A 4 15.01 -23.92 -4.76
C ASP A 4 13.72 -23.27 -5.31
N ILE A 5 12.58 -23.91 -5.00
CA ILE A 5 11.24 -23.46 -5.41
C ILE A 5 10.92 -22.11 -4.80
N GLU A 6 11.25 -21.92 -3.53
CA GLU A 6 10.93 -20.67 -2.80
C GLU A 6 11.79 -19.50 -3.28
N GLY A 7 13.08 -19.73 -3.55
CA GLY A 7 13.94 -18.73 -4.17
C GLY A 7 13.46 -18.35 -5.57
N THR A 8 13.01 -19.32 -6.37
CA THR A 8 12.44 -19.09 -7.69
C THR A 8 11.16 -18.25 -7.63
N LYS A 9 10.23 -18.59 -6.74
CA LYS A 9 9.00 -17.79 -6.53
C LYS A 9 9.31 -16.37 -6.09
N ARG A 10 10.26 -16.19 -5.19
CA ARG A 10 10.69 -14.87 -4.72
C ARG A 10 11.20 -14.02 -5.86
N SER A 11 12.14 -14.52 -6.67
CA SER A 11 12.66 -13.80 -7.84
C SER A 11 11.56 -13.44 -8.83
N LEU A 12 10.58 -14.33 -9.04
CA LEU A 12 9.41 -14.05 -9.88
C LEU A 12 8.54 -12.92 -9.34
N LEU A 13 8.26 -12.93 -8.05
CA LEU A 13 7.45 -11.88 -7.43
C LEU A 13 8.19 -10.52 -7.47
N GLU A 14 9.51 -10.50 -7.26
CA GLU A 14 10.33 -9.28 -7.37
C GLU A 14 10.35 -8.73 -8.80
N ALA A 15 10.60 -9.58 -9.80
CA ALA A 15 10.53 -9.18 -11.21
C ALA A 15 9.12 -8.71 -11.60
N GLY A 16 8.08 -9.40 -11.10
CA GLY A 16 6.68 -9.03 -11.28
C GLY A 16 6.33 -7.68 -10.66
N THR A 17 6.85 -7.38 -9.45
CA THR A 17 6.67 -6.08 -8.80
C THR A 17 7.14 -4.94 -9.70
N GLY A 18 8.34 -5.01 -10.25
CA GLY A 18 8.89 -3.98 -11.14
C GLY A 18 8.08 -3.81 -12.42
N GLU A 19 7.73 -4.92 -13.08
CA GLU A 19 6.98 -4.90 -14.34
C GLU A 19 5.55 -4.36 -14.16
N PHE A 20 4.80 -4.88 -13.18
CA PHE A 20 3.42 -4.47 -12.94
C PHE A 20 3.31 -3.05 -12.37
N ALA A 21 4.20 -2.65 -11.47
CA ALA A 21 4.21 -1.28 -10.96
C ALA A 21 4.47 -0.24 -12.06
N THR A 22 5.21 -0.63 -13.12
CA THR A 22 5.53 0.27 -14.24
C THR A 22 4.44 0.29 -15.31
N HIS A 23 3.87 -0.87 -15.64
CA HIS A 23 3.06 -1.04 -16.84
C HIS A 23 1.59 -1.44 -16.57
N GLY A 24 1.20 -1.62 -15.32
CA GLY A 24 -0.12 -2.16 -14.95
C GLY A 24 -0.29 -3.62 -15.33
N LEU A 25 -1.49 -4.16 -15.07
CA LEU A 25 -1.83 -5.53 -15.44
C LEU A 25 -1.95 -5.66 -16.98
N ALA A 26 -2.61 -4.72 -17.65
CA ALA A 26 -2.81 -4.76 -19.10
C ALA A 26 -1.48 -4.65 -19.86
N GLY A 27 -0.64 -3.67 -19.52
CA GLY A 27 0.61 -3.36 -20.20
C GLY A 27 1.78 -4.27 -19.86
N ALA A 28 1.73 -5.00 -18.75
CA ALA A 28 2.78 -5.91 -18.33
C ALA A 28 2.93 -7.12 -19.25
N ARG A 29 4.17 -7.53 -19.47
CA ARG A 29 4.52 -8.66 -20.33
C ARG A 29 5.20 -9.77 -19.54
N VAL A 30 4.59 -10.96 -19.55
CA VAL A 30 5.12 -12.16 -18.86
C VAL A 30 6.51 -12.54 -19.37
N ASP A 31 6.81 -12.27 -20.64
CA ASP A 31 8.15 -12.51 -21.22
C ASP A 31 9.22 -11.61 -20.57
N ARG A 32 8.91 -10.34 -20.24
CA ARG A 32 9.84 -9.46 -19.53
C ARG A 32 10.06 -9.91 -18.09
N ILE A 33 8.99 -10.36 -17.41
CA ILE A 33 9.09 -10.92 -16.05
C ILE A 33 9.97 -12.18 -16.05
N ALA A 34 9.73 -13.09 -17.00
CA ALA A 34 10.51 -14.32 -17.15
C ALA A 34 12.00 -14.04 -17.35
N SER A 35 12.32 -13.12 -18.27
CA SER A 35 13.70 -12.70 -18.55
C SER A 35 14.36 -12.06 -17.32
N ALA A 36 13.66 -11.17 -16.60
CA ALA A 36 14.19 -10.49 -15.42
C ALA A 36 14.42 -11.47 -14.24
N ALA A 37 13.56 -12.49 -14.11
CA ALA A 37 13.69 -13.52 -13.07
C ALA A 37 14.67 -14.65 -13.45
N GLY A 38 15.17 -14.69 -14.70
CA GLY A 38 16.07 -15.74 -15.19
C GLY A 38 15.41 -17.11 -15.34
N ILE A 39 14.10 -17.16 -15.61
CA ILE A 39 13.35 -18.41 -15.77
C ILE A 39 12.50 -18.40 -17.04
N SER A 40 11.97 -19.60 -17.43
CA SER A 40 11.11 -19.69 -18.59
C SER A 40 9.67 -19.23 -18.32
N LYS A 41 9.00 -18.74 -19.35
CA LYS A 41 7.60 -18.31 -19.32
C LYS A 41 6.65 -19.44 -18.90
N GLU A 42 6.90 -20.66 -19.39
CA GLU A 42 6.10 -21.85 -19.06
C GLU A 42 6.10 -22.11 -17.56
N ARG A 43 7.24 -21.87 -16.90
CA ARG A 43 7.38 -22.03 -15.45
C ARG A 43 6.57 -21.00 -14.66
N ILE A 44 6.45 -19.78 -15.16
CA ILE A 44 5.56 -18.78 -14.56
C ILE A 44 4.11 -19.29 -14.56
N TYR A 45 3.65 -19.82 -15.69
CA TYR A 45 2.30 -20.38 -15.79
C TYR A 45 2.10 -21.62 -14.93
N GLN A 46 3.13 -22.45 -14.75
CA GLN A 46 3.08 -23.59 -13.82
C GLN A 46 2.89 -23.15 -12.36
N TYR A 47 3.52 -22.04 -11.93
CA TYR A 47 3.42 -21.55 -10.56
C TYR A 47 2.15 -20.74 -10.28
N PHE A 48 1.71 -19.94 -11.22
CA PHE A 48 0.66 -18.95 -10.99
C PHE A 48 -0.58 -19.14 -11.88
N GLY A 49 -0.52 -20.00 -12.87
CA GLY A 49 -1.62 -20.29 -13.79
C GLY A 49 -1.80 -19.23 -14.88
N ASN A 50 -1.93 -17.95 -14.51
CA ASN A 50 -2.11 -16.85 -15.47
C ASN A 50 -1.52 -15.53 -14.97
N LYS A 51 -1.53 -14.50 -15.85
CA LYS A 51 -0.97 -13.17 -15.55
C LYS A 51 -1.72 -12.47 -14.41
N GLN A 52 -3.03 -12.64 -14.33
CA GLN A 52 -3.87 -12.07 -13.27
C GLN A 52 -3.54 -12.65 -11.89
N ALA A 53 -3.36 -13.98 -11.83
CA ALA A 53 -2.99 -14.64 -10.59
C ALA A 53 -1.56 -14.25 -10.14
N LEU A 54 -0.62 -14.11 -11.07
CA LEU A 54 0.71 -13.56 -10.77
C LEU A 54 0.62 -12.12 -10.24
N PHE A 55 -0.19 -11.25 -10.86
CA PHE A 55 -0.41 -9.88 -10.38
C PHE A 55 -0.98 -9.88 -8.95
N SER A 56 -1.99 -10.72 -8.67
CA SER A 56 -2.57 -10.86 -7.33
C SER A 56 -1.53 -11.33 -6.31
N ALA A 57 -0.69 -12.30 -6.65
CA ALA A 57 0.38 -12.78 -5.78
C ALA A 57 1.44 -11.70 -5.49
N VAL A 58 1.82 -10.91 -6.50
CA VAL A 58 2.72 -9.76 -6.35
C VAL A 58 2.11 -8.74 -5.40
N LEU A 59 0.87 -8.34 -5.62
CA LEU A 59 0.20 -7.34 -4.81
C LEU A 59 0.01 -7.81 -3.35
N ASN A 60 -0.34 -9.08 -3.13
CA ASN A 60 -0.46 -9.66 -1.79
C ASN A 60 0.89 -9.69 -1.05
N LYS A 61 1.99 -10.02 -1.75
CA LYS A 61 3.34 -9.95 -1.19
C LYS A 61 3.68 -8.53 -0.74
N GLU A 62 3.47 -7.53 -1.60
CA GLU A 62 3.78 -6.12 -1.30
C GLU A 62 2.92 -5.58 -0.14
N LEU A 63 1.62 -5.92 -0.11
CA LEU A 63 0.73 -5.58 1.01
C LEU A 63 1.22 -6.19 2.33
N SER A 64 1.51 -7.49 2.35
CA SER A 64 2.00 -8.19 3.55
C SER A 64 3.32 -7.59 4.05
N THR A 65 4.23 -7.24 3.13
CA THR A 65 5.51 -6.61 3.47
C THR A 65 5.28 -5.22 4.10
N SER A 66 4.40 -4.41 3.53
CA SER A 66 4.07 -3.08 4.06
C SER A 66 3.41 -3.14 5.44
N LEU A 67 2.49 -4.08 5.65
CA LEU A 67 1.81 -4.26 6.94
C LEU A 67 2.76 -4.70 8.05
N THR A 68 3.72 -5.56 7.71
CA THR A 68 4.76 -5.98 8.67
C THR A 68 5.72 -4.83 9.00
N ALA A 69 6.04 -3.99 8.02
CA ALA A 69 6.97 -2.87 8.19
C ALA A 69 6.37 -1.70 8.97
N VAL A 70 5.05 -1.49 8.90
CA VAL A 70 4.37 -0.32 9.49
C VAL A 70 3.13 -0.77 10.27
N ALA A 71 3.32 -1.17 11.53
CA ALA A 71 2.22 -1.50 12.45
C ALA A 71 1.71 -0.26 13.20
N ILE A 72 0.45 -0.27 13.65
CA ILE A 72 -0.07 0.76 14.57
C ILE A 72 0.48 0.47 15.97
N THR A 73 1.13 1.47 16.57
CA THR A 73 1.75 1.35 17.91
C THR A 73 1.42 2.58 18.76
N GLY A 74 1.41 2.41 20.09
CA GLY A 74 1.06 3.49 21.02
C GLY A 74 -0.45 3.59 21.27
N HIS A 75 -0.89 4.69 21.87
CA HIS A 75 -2.28 4.90 22.29
C HIS A 75 -2.76 6.30 21.97
N GLY A 76 -4.08 6.45 21.86
CA GLY A 76 -4.77 7.72 21.59
C GLY A 76 -4.57 8.24 20.16
N PRO A 77 -5.09 9.46 19.86
CA PRO A 77 -5.04 10.05 18.53
C PRO A 77 -3.63 10.18 17.93
N SER A 78 -2.60 10.31 18.78
CA SER A 78 -1.20 10.37 18.34
C SER A 78 -0.70 9.05 17.75
N ALA A 79 -1.26 7.89 18.13
CA ALA A 79 -0.88 6.60 17.58
C ALA A 79 -1.21 6.50 16.08
N LEU A 80 -2.42 6.96 15.67
CA LEU A 80 -2.81 6.98 14.26
C LEU A 80 -2.06 8.03 13.46
N ALA A 81 -1.75 9.18 14.07
CA ALA A 81 -0.90 10.20 13.46
C ALA A 81 0.52 9.71 13.22
N ASP A 82 1.11 8.97 14.18
CA ASP A 82 2.42 8.34 14.02
C ASP A 82 2.41 7.19 12.98
N TYR A 83 1.34 6.40 12.95
CA TYR A 83 1.13 5.42 11.89
C TYR A 83 1.12 6.08 10.51
N ALA A 84 0.38 7.19 10.33
CA ALA A 84 0.35 7.94 9.08
C ALA A 84 1.74 8.46 8.68
N ARG A 85 2.53 8.97 9.64
CA ARG A 85 3.91 9.41 9.42
C ARG A 85 4.79 8.27 8.90
N ARG A 86 4.82 7.14 9.62
CA ARG A 86 5.65 5.98 9.26
C ARG A 86 5.21 5.36 7.93
N ARG A 87 3.90 5.30 7.67
CA ARG A 87 3.36 4.86 6.39
C ARG A 87 3.79 5.79 5.25
N PHE A 88 3.78 7.10 5.46
CA PHE A 88 4.24 8.08 4.47
C PHE A 88 5.72 7.85 4.11
N ASP A 89 6.58 7.72 5.13
CA ASP A 89 8.01 7.49 4.92
C ASP A 89 8.26 6.15 4.19
N TYR A 90 7.54 5.09 4.58
CA TYR A 90 7.62 3.79 3.93
C TYR A 90 7.19 3.83 2.46
N GLN A 91 6.04 4.41 2.16
CA GLN A 91 5.52 4.47 0.78
C GLN A 91 6.38 5.37 -0.12
N ARG A 92 6.98 6.40 0.42
CA ARG A 92 7.94 7.23 -0.30
C ARG A 92 9.19 6.44 -0.69
N ALA A 93 9.69 5.60 0.19
CA ALA A 93 10.83 4.72 -0.07
C ALA A 93 10.46 3.52 -0.98
N ASN A 94 9.20 3.07 -0.95
CA ASN A 94 8.70 1.86 -1.62
C ASN A 94 7.44 2.17 -2.47
N PRO A 95 7.53 2.94 -3.54
CA PRO A 95 6.36 3.43 -4.29
C PRO A 95 5.63 2.34 -5.10
N SER A 96 6.20 1.14 -5.21
CA SER A 96 5.65 0.05 -6.03
C SER A 96 4.28 -0.39 -5.54
N LEU A 97 4.07 -0.52 -4.22
CA LEU A 97 2.78 -0.91 -3.66
C LEU A 97 1.68 0.08 -4.04
N THR A 98 1.92 1.37 -3.84
CA THR A 98 0.96 2.42 -4.23
C THR A 98 0.61 2.31 -5.71
N ARG A 99 1.59 2.17 -6.60
CA ARG A 99 1.35 2.03 -8.04
C ARG A 99 0.52 0.79 -8.38
N LEU A 100 0.81 -0.35 -7.75
CA LEU A 100 0.06 -1.59 -7.93
C LEU A 100 -1.40 -1.46 -7.48
N LEU A 101 -1.67 -0.80 -6.35
CA LEU A 101 -3.03 -0.55 -5.85
C LEU A 101 -3.82 0.35 -6.81
N PHE A 102 -3.18 1.40 -7.35
CA PHE A 102 -3.84 2.26 -8.33
C PHE A 102 -4.13 1.52 -9.64
N TRP A 103 -3.18 0.71 -10.13
CA TRP A 103 -3.41 -0.11 -11.32
C TRP A 103 -4.53 -1.13 -11.09
N GLU A 104 -4.59 -1.76 -9.93
CA GLU A 104 -5.69 -2.67 -9.60
C GLU A 104 -7.04 -1.96 -9.64
N GLY A 105 -7.15 -0.79 -9.02
CA GLY A 105 -8.40 -0.02 -8.99
C GLY A 105 -8.84 0.48 -10.37
N LEU A 106 -7.90 0.70 -11.30
CA LEU A 106 -8.18 1.19 -12.65
C LEU A 106 -8.49 0.07 -13.66
N GLU A 107 -7.91 -1.13 -13.49
CA GLU A 107 -7.92 -2.17 -14.52
C GLU A 107 -8.75 -3.40 -14.16
N ARG A 108 -9.16 -3.57 -12.91
CA ARG A 108 -9.87 -4.77 -12.45
C ARG A 108 -11.30 -4.47 -12.04
N GLU A 109 -12.22 -5.07 -12.80
CA GLU A 109 -13.64 -5.17 -12.42
C GLU A 109 -14.13 -6.62 -12.62
N PRO A 110 -14.93 -7.17 -11.68
CA PRO A 110 -15.20 -6.68 -10.33
C PRO A 110 -14.01 -6.91 -9.40
N PHE A 111 -13.86 -6.07 -8.36
CA PHE A 111 -12.85 -6.23 -7.32
C PHE A 111 -13.09 -7.53 -6.53
N HIS A 112 -12.15 -8.46 -6.62
CA HIS A 112 -12.16 -9.71 -5.87
C HIS A 112 -11.02 -9.64 -4.85
N ALA A 113 -11.26 -9.03 -3.68
CA ALA A 113 -10.35 -9.19 -2.56
C ALA A 113 -10.35 -10.66 -2.14
N ASP A 114 -9.18 -11.28 -2.08
CA ASP A 114 -9.06 -12.61 -1.49
C ASP A 114 -9.25 -12.54 0.04
N GLU A 115 -9.47 -13.68 0.67
CA GLU A 115 -9.76 -13.74 2.11
C GLU A 115 -8.56 -13.24 2.94
N SER A 116 -7.35 -13.46 2.49
CA SER A 116 -6.13 -12.96 3.14
C SER A 116 -6.15 -11.42 3.25
N ARG A 117 -6.56 -10.72 2.20
CA ARG A 117 -6.67 -9.25 2.21
C ARG A 117 -7.77 -8.74 3.14
N ARG A 118 -8.91 -9.45 3.17
CA ARG A 118 -9.99 -9.11 4.12
C ARG A 118 -9.55 -9.30 5.57
N GLU A 119 -8.82 -10.37 5.84
CA GLU A 119 -8.24 -10.63 7.16
C GLU A 119 -7.26 -9.53 7.57
N HIS A 120 -6.34 -9.14 6.68
CA HIS A 120 -5.43 -8.02 6.93
C HIS A 120 -6.17 -6.71 7.20
N ALA A 121 -7.23 -6.41 6.47
CA ALA A 121 -8.04 -5.22 6.70
C ALA A 121 -8.75 -5.26 8.08
N ARG A 122 -9.33 -6.41 8.46
CA ARG A 122 -9.93 -6.60 9.78
C ARG A 122 -8.91 -6.42 10.91
N ASN A 123 -7.72 -6.98 10.76
CA ASN A 123 -6.64 -6.87 11.74
C ASN A 123 -6.21 -5.41 11.91
N LEU A 124 -6.03 -4.67 10.81
CA LEU A 124 -5.65 -3.25 10.86
C LEU A 124 -6.73 -2.40 11.57
N VAL A 125 -8.01 -2.67 11.31
CA VAL A 125 -9.12 -2.02 12.03
C VAL A 125 -9.08 -2.37 13.52
N GLY A 126 -8.82 -3.63 13.85
CA GLY A 126 -8.63 -4.08 15.23
C GLY A 126 -7.47 -3.36 15.95
N GLU A 127 -6.33 -3.22 15.28
CA GLU A 127 -5.18 -2.47 15.81
C GLU A 127 -5.51 -0.99 16.03
N ALA A 128 -6.21 -0.34 15.10
CA ALA A 128 -6.62 1.06 15.24
C ALA A 128 -7.54 1.26 16.45
N ARG A 129 -8.49 0.35 16.67
CA ARG A 129 -9.39 0.37 17.84
C ARG A 129 -8.68 0.00 19.13
N ALA A 130 -7.70 -0.88 19.09
CA ALA A 130 -6.87 -1.16 20.28
C ALA A 130 -6.03 0.05 20.69
N ALA A 131 -5.52 0.81 19.72
CA ALA A 131 -4.79 2.04 19.97
C ALA A 131 -5.69 3.21 20.40
N VAL A 132 -6.93 3.28 19.90
CA VAL A 132 -7.91 4.34 20.20
C VAL A 132 -9.27 3.69 20.50
N PRO A 133 -9.49 3.20 21.73
CA PRO A 133 -10.69 2.43 22.10
C PRO A 133 -12.03 3.19 21.98
N GLU A 134 -11.97 4.51 21.94
CA GLU A 134 -13.15 5.36 21.80
C GLU A 134 -13.69 5.38 20.36
N LEU A 135 -12.93 4.91 19.37
CA LEU A 135 -13.40 4.83 18.00
C LEU A 135 -14.41 3.68 17.82
N SER A 136 -15.54 3.99 17.19
CA SER A 136 -16.39 2.95 16.64
C SER A 136 -15.64 2.19 15.52
N GLU A 137 -16.13 1.00 15.16
CA GLU A 137 -15.56 0.25 14.04
C GLU A 137 -15.64 1.05 12.73
N ALA A 138 -16.77 1.72 12.49
CA ALA A 138 -16.98 2.58 11.32
C ALA A 138 -16.00 3.77 11.30
N ASP A 139 -15.80 4.46 12.43
CA ASP A 139 -14.83 5.55 12.50
C ASP A 139 -13.39 5.07 12.30
N ALA A 140 -13.05 3.89 12.81
CA ALA A 140 -11.74 3.28 12.58
C ALA A 140 -11.52 2.93 11.09
N GLN A 141 -12.55 2.43 10.41
CA GLN A 141 -12.52 2.17 8.96
C GLN A 141 -12.31 3.48 8.18
N GLU A 142 -13.09 4.52 8.49
CA GLU A 142 -13.02 5.81 7.79
C GLU A 142 -11.67 6.51 8.00
N ILE A 143 -11.12 6.50 9.21
CA ILE A 143 -9.82 7.13 9.45
C ILE A 143 -8.68 6.35 8.77
N LEU A 144 -8.73 5.03 8.72
CA LEU A 144 -7.74 4.22 8.03
C LEU A 144 -7.75 4.45 6.52
N ILE A 145 -8.93 4.46 5.89
CA ILE A 145 -9.01 4.76 4.45
C ILE A 145 -8.59 6.19 4.15
N THR A 146 -8.86 7.14 5.06
CA THR A 146 -8.39 8.52 4.94
C THR A 146 -6.86 8.58 4.99
N ILE A 147 -6.21 7.89 5.93
CA ILE A 147 -4.74 7.81 6.00
C ILE A 147 -4.16 7.24 4.71
N ILE A 148 -4.70 6.10 4.24
CA ILE A 148 -4.26 5.45 3.00
C ILE A 148 -4.39 6.42 1.82
N THR A 149 -5.54 7.06 1.67
CA THR A 149 -5.80 7.99 0.57
C THR A 149 -4.86 9.20 0.59
N LEU A 150 -4.63 9.81 1.76
CA LEU A 150 -3.75 10.97 1.89
C LEU A 150 -2.28 10.64 1.58
N VAL A 151 -1.83 9.45 1.99
CA VAL A 151 -0.45 9.00 1.80
C VAL A 151 -0.25 8.51 0.36
N ASP A 152 -1.05 7.55 -0.08
CA ASP A 152 -0.87 6.91 -1.39
C ASP A 152 -1.25 7.87 -2.52
N GLY A 153 -2.26 8.71 -2.31
CA GLY A 153 -2.65 9.76 -3.25
C GLY A 153 -1.52 10.73 -3.56
N TRP A 154 -0.73 11.14 -2.56
CA TRP A 154 0.41 12.03 -2.79
C TRP A 154 1.51 11.37 -3.61
N VAL A 155 1.80 10.08 -3.38
CA VAL A 155 2.77 9.32 -4.19
C VAL A 155 2.32 9.22 -5.64
N ALA A 156 1.01 9.04 -5.88
CA ALA A 156 0.47 8.93 -7.24
C ALA A 156 0.32 10.29 -7.94
N LEU A 157 0.07 11.38 -7.18
CA LEU A 157 -0.28 12.70 -7.72
C LEU A 157 0.89 13.69 -7.73
N GLN A 158 2.13 13.21 -7.89
CA GLN A 158 3.33 14.06 -7.90
C GLN A 158 3.28 15.18 -8.95
N ALA A 159 2.73 14.91 -10.13
CA ALA A 159 2.56 15.92 -11.16
C ALA A 159 1.59 17.03 -10.73
N THR A 160 0.47 16.66 -10.11
CA THR A 160 -0.53 17.59 -9.57
C THR A 160 0.05 18.39 -8.40
N ASP A 161 0.81 17.75 -7.51
CA ASP A 161 1.50 18.44 -6.43
C ASP A 161 2.42 19.55 -6.95
N ARG A 162 3.21 19.26 -7.98
CA ARG A 162 4.10 20.26 -8.62
C ARG A 162 3.32 21.39 -9.30
N GLN A 163 2.13 21.14 -9.83
CA GLN A 163 1.27 22.18 -10.40
C GLN A 163 0.70 23.11 -9.34
N ILE A 164 0.32 22.57 -8.18
CA ILE A 164 -0.29 23.36 -7.08
C ILE A 164 0.79 24.08 -6.27
N ALA A 165 1.87 23.40 -5.91
CA ALA A 165 2.91 23.94 -5.02
C ALA A 165 4.06 24.62 -5.76
N GLY A 166 4.11 24.57 -7.09
CA GLY A 166 5.25 24.95 -7.90
C GLY A 166 6.35 23.90 -7.89
N LEU A 167 7.41 24.12 -8.67
CA LEU A 167 8.59 23.27 -8.65
C LEU A 167 9.36 23.53 -7.35
N PRO A 168 9.49 22.54 -6.45
CA PRO A 168 10.21 22.77 -5.21
C PRO A 168 11.72 22.93 -5.49
N SER A 169 12.35 23.87 -4.79
CA SER A 169 13.80 24.00 -4.76
C SER A 169 14.46 22.82 -4.02
N ASP A 170 13.72 22.16 -3.12
CA ASP A 170 14.11 20.99 -2.36
C ASP A 170 12.91 20.01 -2.26
N GLU A 171 13.01 18.88 -2.95
CA GLU A 171 11.98 17.83 -2.94
C GLU A 171 11.85 17.17 -1.56
N ASN A 172 12.92 17.10 -0.76
CA ASN A 172 12.86 16.54 0.59
C ASN A 172 12.08 17.47 1.53
N ALA A 173 12.37 18.76 1.49
CA ALA A 173 11.63 19.74 2.28
C ALA A 173 10.13 19.79 1.90
N ARG A 174 9.81 19.63 0.60
CA ARG A 174 8.41 19.53 0.14
C ARG A 174 7.72 18.28 0.69
N ALA A 175 8.40 17.15 0.65
CA ALA A 175 7.88 15.88 1.18
C ALA A 175 7.69 15.95 2.70
N GLU A 176 8.63 16.52 3.43
CA GLU A 176 8.51 16.74 4.88
C GLU A 176 7.29 17.60 5.22
N ARG A 177 7.12 18.74 4.57
CA ARG A 177 5.94 19.59 4.77
C ARG A 177 4.64 18.83 4.50
N ARG A 178 4.57 18.01 3.46
CA ARG A 178 3.40 17.17 3.17
C ARG A 178 3.16 16.15 4.26
N ARG A 179 4.21 15.46 4.71
CA ARG A 179 4.15 14.50 5.82
C ARG A 179 3.58 15.13 7.08
N GLU A 180 4.13 16.27 7.49
CA GLU A 180 3.67 17.00 8.68
C GLU A 180 2.20 17.41 8.57
N PHE A 181 1.78 17.90 7.41
CA PHE A 181 0.39 18.24 7.17
C PHE A 181 -0.55 17.03 7.29
N ILE A 182 -0.15 15.87 6.74
CA ILE A 182 -0.93 14.62 6.86
C ILE A 182 -1.01 14.20 8.33
N VAL A 183 0.09 14.21 9.06
CA VAL A 183 0.16 13.86 10.49
C VAL A 183 -0.78 14.71 11.31
N GLU A 184 -0.78 16.02 11.09
CA GLU A 184 -1.65 16.95 11.81
C GLU A 184 -3.13 16.77 11.43
N ALA A 185 -3.43 16.58 10.15
CA ALA A 185 -4.79 16.30 9.69
C ALA A 185 -5.35 15.03 10.33
N VAL A 186 -4.57 13.93 10.35
CA VAL A 186 -4.96 12.66 10.98
C VAL A 186 -5.18 12.84 12.49
N ARG A 187 -4.27 13.55 13.18
CA ARG A 187 -4.40 13.82 14.62
C ARG A 187 -5.68 14.58 14.92
N SER A 188 -5.94 15.66 14.17
CA SER A 188 -7.11 16.53 14.37
C SER A 188 -8.42 15.78 14.11
N VAL A 189 -8.50 15.02 13.02
CA VAL A 189 -9.70 14.22 12.70
C VAL A 189 -9.93 13.15 13.78
N THR A 190 -8.90 12.40 14.16
CA THR A 190 -9.01 11.37 15.20
C THR A 190 -9.45 11.96 16.54
N SER A 191 -8.88 13.08 16.96
CA SER A 191 -9.27 13.79 18.19
C SER A 191 -10.72 14.26 18.14
N THR A 192 -11.19 14.72 16.99
CA THR A 192 -12.59 15.12 16.79
C THR A 192 -13.53 13.92 16.89
N LEU A 193 -13.16 12.77 16.33
CA LEU A 193 -13.97 11.53 16.42
C LEU A 193 -14.06 11.05 17.87
N VAL A 194 -12.95 11.02 18.62
CA VAL A 194 -12.92 10.67 20.04
C VAL A 194 -13.77 11.62 20.91
N GLY A 195 -13.80 12.91 20.59
CA GLY A 195 -14.60 13.89 21.31
C GLY A 195 -16.10 13.86 21.01
N ARG A 196 -16.57 13.10 20.02
CA ARG A 196 -17.99 12.95 19.72
C ARG A 196 -18.64 12.03 20.75
N LYS A 197 -19.71 12.51 21.39
CA LYS A 197 -20.55 11.62 22.22
C LYS A 197 -21.14 10.53 21.31
N PRO A 198 -21.18 9.26 21.76
CA PRO A 198 -21.84 8.21 21.00
C PRO A 198 -23.32 8.61 20.77
N ARG A 199 -23.75 8.45 19.51
CA ARG A 199 -25.16 8.64 19.13
C ARG A 199 -25.97 7.44 19.53
#